data_7ecaa9e363dfc2b8fd8d040519a752d9
#
_entry.id   7ecaa9e363dfc2b8fd8d040519a752d9
#
_cell.length_a   1.000
_cell.length_b   1.000
_cell.length_c   1.000
_cell.angle_alpha   90.00
_cell.angle_beta   90.00
_cell.angle_gamma   90.00
#
_symmetry.space_group_name_H-M   'P 1'
#
loop_
_entity.id
_entity.type
_entity.pdbx_description
1 polymer ?
#
loop_
_entity_poly.entity_id
_entity_poly.type
_entity_poly.pdbx_seq_one_letter_code
_entity_poly.pdbx_strand_id
1 'polypeptide(L)'
;VHSVKDFKFDEGYDAFIRKIYEPDSIADWKITKKLDRLAVHPKMARLIQIEIPDPAYRVKSDGNTISTVTEQIKKVIRHKYAFVKDHQDKPDTIIHMGDTHDHSKFITDVFESYGSPTVSKLDLPRFLSMIKDDEYALTKIDTPYMVDNFPVNYPVGKDADLLVSEKSFYSVITKLITFSRSYPDVFDIKEVAEPDGIRVRFHKKSGDRSLEYQIDITVSSLVNDDSIIENNDYKLLNDEWECYSRLTSLKKKPHKTHHLDYIRIRKDLIDNEKLKQLNLCDFYKSMFSSQ
;
A
#
# COMPACT_ATOMS: atom_id res chain seq x y z
N VAL A 1 0.48 -8.48 12.89
CA VAL A 1 -0.52 -8.37 11.82
C VAL A 1 0.21 -8.43 10.49
N HIS A 2 -0.14 -9.40 9.63
CA HIS A 2 0.47 -9.56 8.30
C HIS A 2 -0.25 -8.74 7.23
N SER A 3 -1.58 -8.70 7.29
CA SER A 3 -2.36 -7.93 6.32
C SER A 3 -3.71 -7.49 6.88
N VAL A 4 -4.24 -6.41 6.31
CA VAL A 4 -5.60 -5.92 6.54
C VAL A 4 -6.21 -5.62 5.18
N LYS A 5 -7.36 -6.22 4.89
CA LYS A 5 -8.10 -6.00 3.63
C LYS A 5 -9.57 -5.71 3.95
N ASP A 6 -10.13 -4.68 3.36
CA ASP A 6 -11.55 -4.37 3.43
C ASP A 6 -12.27 -4.89 2.18
N PHE A 7 -13.45 -5.46 2.37
CA PHE A 7 -14.28 -6.01 1.30
C PHE A 7 -15.66 -5.38 1.36
N LYS A 8 -16.18 -5.02 0.19
CA LYS A 8 -17.54 -4.58 -0.01
C LYS A 8 -18.29 -5.66 -0.77
N PHE A 9 -19.56 -5.85 -0.42
CA PHE A 9 -20.43 -6.84 -1.05
C PHE A 9 -21.64 -6.11 -1.64
N ASP A 10 -21.74 -6.05 -2.93
CA ASP A 10 -22.91 -5.46 -3.61
C ASP A 10 -24.06 -6.44 -3.58
N GLU A 11 -23.82 -7.68 -4.00
CA GLU A 11 -24.73 -8.82 -3.93
C GLU A 11 -24.02 -10.01 -3.27
N GLY A 12 -24.77 -10.98 -2.77
CA GLY A 12 -24.20 -12.21 -2.21
C GLY A 12 -23.68 -12.11 -0.77
N TYR A 13 -23.90 -11.00 -0.04
CA TYR A 13 -23.47 -10.85 1.34
C TYR A 13 -24.02 -11.96 2.28
N ASP A 14 -25.27 -12.34 2.08
CA ASP A 14 -25.89 -13.42 2.86
C ASP A 14 -25.24 -14.78 2.58
N ALA A 15 -24.93 -15.07 1.30
CA ALA A 15 -24.23 -16.26 0.90
C ALA A 15 -22.80 -16.28 1.47
N PHE A 16 -22.11 -15.16 1.47
CA PHE A 16 -20.80 -14.96 2.09
C PHE A 16 -20.84 -15.27 3.59
N ILE A 17 -21.79 -14.69 4.35
CA ILE A 17 -21.92 -14.94 5.79
C ILE A 17 -22.23 -16.42 6.06
N ARG A 18 -23.16 -17.03 5.31
CA ARG A 18 -23.43 -18.47 5.44
C ARG A 18 -22.20 -19.32 5.18
N LYS A 19 -21.45 -19.01 4.14
CA LYS A 19 -20.24 -19.74 3.77
C LYS A 19 -19.15 -19.63 4.83
N ILE A 20 -18.89 -18.44 5.38
CA ILE A 20 -17.89 -18.24 6.45
C ILE A 20 -18.16 -19.11 7.69
N TYR A 21 -19.43 -19.36 8.01
CA TYR A 21 -19.82 -20.17 9.18
C TYR A 21 -19.98 -21.66 8.88
N GLU A 22 -19.77 -22.11 7.64
CA GLU A 22 -19.90 -23.53 7.26
C GLU A 22 -19.01 -24.47 8.10
N PRO A 23 -17.71 -24.16 8.34
CA PRO A 23 -16.85 -25.03 9.14
C PRO A 23 -17.25 -25.11 10.62
N ASP A 24 -17.96 -24.11 11.12
CA ASP A 24 -18.40 -24.09 12.53
C ASP A 24 -19.60 -25.01 12.82
N SER A 25 -20.21 -25.58 11.79
CA SER A 25 -21.40 -26.44 11.89
C SER A 25 -22.54 -25.80 12.71
N ILE A 26 -22.71 -24.49 12.58
CA ILE A 26 -23.73 -23.71 13.31
C ILE A 26 -25.11 -23.96 12.70
N ALA A 27 -26.11 -24.19 13.53
CA ALA A 27 -27.50 -24.38 13.08
C ALA A 27 -27.99 -23.15 12.28
N ASP A 28 -28.63 -23.39 11.15
CA ASP A 28 -29.03 -22.36 10.15
C ASP A 28 -29.85 -21.20 10.77
N TRP A 29 -30.75 -21.50 11.72
CA TRP A 29 -31.51 -20.45 12.39
C TRP A 29 -30.65 -19.46 13.18
N LYS A 30 -29.47 -19.86 13.67
CA LYS A 30 -28.52 -18.98 14.34
C LYS A 30 -27.82 -18.06 13.32
N ILE A 31 -27.53 -18.58 12.13
CA ILE A 31 -26.96 -17.79 11.03
C ILE A 31 -27.97 -16.78 10.55
N THR A 32 -29.23 -17.18 10.36
CA THR A 32 -30.32 -16.27 9.98
C THR A 32 -30.48 -15.12 10.99
N LYS A 33 -30.46 -15.39 12.29
CA LYS A 33 -30.46 -14.33 13.31
C LYS A 33 -29.25 -13.39 13.23
N LYS A 34 -28.08 -13.86 12.80
CA LYS A 34 -26.90 -12.99 12.58
C LYS A 34 -27.11 -12.12 11.36
N LEU A 35 -27.65 -12.67 10.27
CA LEU A 35 -27.96 -11.91 9.06
C LEU A 35 -28.98 -10.81 9.32
N ASP A 36 -30.06 -11.10 10.07
CA ASP A 36 -31.06 -10.10 10.46
C ASP A 36 -30.42 -8.91 11.21
N ARG A 37 -29.45 -9.17 12.09
CA ARG A 37 -28.72 -8.12 12.81
C ARG A 37 -27.76 -7.36 11.92
N LEU A 38 -27.12 -8.02 10.96
CA LEU A 38 -26.19 -7.40 10.03
C LEU A 38 -26.90 -6.61 8.93
N ALA A 39 -28.20 -6.85 8.69
CA ALA A 39 -28.97 -6.20 7.63
C ALA A 39 -29.04 -4.68 7.76
N VAL A 40 -28.93 -4.12 8.97
CA VAL A 40 -28.95 -2.68 9.23
C VAL A 40 -27.60 -1.99 9.06
N HIS A 41 -26.54 -2.77 8.86
CA HIS A 41 -25.17 -2.27 8.67
C HIS A 41 -24.76 -2.28 7.20
N PRO A 42 -23.76 -1.48 6.80
CA PRO A 42 -23.17 -1.58 5.46
C PRO A 42 -22.69 -3.00 5.19
N LYS A 43 -22.94 -3.51 3.99
CA LYS A 43 -22.47 -4.83 3.55
C LYS A 43 -20.96 -4.79 3.30
N MET A 44 -20.22 -4.67 4.37
CA MET A 44 -18.75 -4.61 4.38
C MET A 44 -18.19 -5.55 5.44
N ALA A 45 -17.01 -6.09 5.18
CA ALA A 45 -16.26 -6.86 6.17
C ALA A 45 -14.77 -6.58 6.03
N ARG A 46 -14.04 -6.67 7.14
CA ARG A 46 -12.59 -6.51 7.20
C ARG A 46 -11.94 -7.85 7.49
N LEU A 47 -11.05 -8.29 6.62
CA LEU A 47 -10.18 -9.43 6.83
C LEU A 47 -8.86 -8.93 7.44
N ILE A 48 -8.52 -9.43 8.63
CA ILE A 48 -7.25 -9.14 9.31
C ILE A 48 -6.51 -10.47 9.47
N GLN A 49 -5.35 -10.58 8.84
CA GLN A 49 -4.47 -11.73 9.01
C GLN A 49 -3.45 -11.45 10.10
N ILE A 50 -3.44 -12.31 11.13
CA ILE A 50 -2.51 -12.24 12.24
C ILE A 50 -1.78 -13.57 12.39
N GLU A 51 -0.54 -13.50 12.81
CA GLU A 51 0.21 -14.69 13.27
C GLU A 51 0.00 -14.90 14.76
N ILE A 52 -0.25 -16.14 15.14
CA ILE A 52 -0.32 -16.58 16.54
C ILE A 52 0.72 -17.68 16.69
N PRO A 53 1.91 -17.38 17.22
CA PRO A 53 3.04 -18.33 17.28
C PRO A 53 2.74 -19.57 18.13
N ASP A 54 1.93 -19.40 19.18
CA ASP A 54 1.51 -20.50 20.07
C ASP A 54 -0.01 -20.45 20.26
N PRO A 55 -0.78 -21.12 19.40
CA PRO A 55 -2.25 -21.05 19.41
C PRO A 55 -2.91 -21.82 20.55
N ALA A 56 -2.20 -22.71 21.24
CA ALA A 56 -2.71 -23.51 22.37
C ALA A 56 -4.10 -24.15 22.11
N TYR A 57 -4.11 -25.24 21.37
CA TYR A 57 -5.35 -25.95 20.98
C TYR A 57 -5.98 -26.74 22.06
N ARG A 58 -7.32 -26.83 22.05
CA ARG A 58 -8.12 -27.76 22.82
C ARG A 58 -9.27 -28.33 21.99
N VAL A 59 -9.69 -29.55 22.32
CA VAL A 59 -10.87 -30.18 21.70
C VAL A 59 -12.08 -29.96 22.61
N LYS A 60 -13.18 -29.50 22.04
CA LYS A 60 -14.47 -29.37 22.71
C LYS A 60 -15.19 -30.72 22.83
N SER A 61 -16.23 -30.77 23.65
CA SER A 61 -17.09 -31.95 23.81
C SER A 61 -17.80 -32.37 22.50
N ASP A 62 -17.98 -31.46 21.57
CA ASP A 62 -18.55 -31.69 20.24
C ASP A 62 -17.52 -32.18 19.20
N GLY A 63 -16.26 -32.38 19.60
CA GLY A 63 -15.16 -32.81 18.74
C GLY A 63 -14.45 -31.70 18.02
N ASN A 64 -14.92 -30.46 18.09
CA ASN A 64 -14.30 -29.32 17.39
C ASN A 64 -13.00 -28.88 18.07
N THR A 65 -11.95 -28.72 17.28
CA THR A 65 -10.68 -28.15 17.75
C THR A 65 -10.77 -26.62 17.73
N ILE A 66 -10.42 -26.01 18.85
CA ILE A 66 -10.39 -24.54 18.98
C ILE A 66 -9.06 -24.08 19.55
N SER A 67 -8.62 -22.87 19.15
CA SER A 67 -7.51 -22.20 19.79
C SER A 67 -8.00 -21.40 21.00
N THR A 68 -7.37 -21.62 22.16
CA THR A 68 -7.71 -20.87 23.38
C THR A 68 -7.29 -19.41 23.26
N VAL A 69 -6.23 -19.12 22.49
CA VAL A 69 -5.77 -17.76 22.23
C VAL A 69 -6.79 -17.00 21.35
N THR A 70 -7.29 -17.63 20.27
CA THR A 70 -8.31 -16.98 19.43
C THR A 70 -9.62 -16.76 20.19
N GLU A 71 -9.99 -17.68 21.10
CA GLU A 71 -11.15 -17.47 21.99
C GLU A 71 -10.97 -16.24 22.89
N GLN A 72 -9.79 -16.08 23.47
CA GLN A 72 -9.49 -14.92 24.32
C GLN A 72 -9.53 -13.62 23.52
N ILE A 73 -8.91 -13.58 22.34
CA ILE A 73 -8.96 -12.43 21.45
C ILE A 73 -10.42 -12.08 21.10
N LYS A 74 -11.21 -13.07 20.68
CA LYS A 74 -12.66 -12.89 20.40
C LYS A 74 -13.39 -12.29 21.61
N LYS A 75 -13.13 -12.78 22.82
CA LYS A 75 -13.76 -12.26 24.05
C LYS A 75 -13.40 -10.81 24.32
N VAL A 76 -12.11 -10.47 24.24
CA VAL A 76 -11.62 -9.10 24.48
C VAL A 76 -12.25 -8.11 23.50
N ILE A 77 -12.22 -8.43 22.20
CA ILE A 77 -12.78 -7.56 21.16
C ILE A 77 -14.30 -7.42 21.33
N ARG A 78 -15.01 -8.52 21.53
CA ARG A 78 -16.47 -8.49 21.74
C ARG A 78 -16.84 -7.69 22.99
N HIS A 79 -16.09 -7.84 24.08
CA HIS A 79 -16.34 -7.07 25.30
C HIS A 79 -16.09 -5.58 25.07
N LYS A 80 -15.00 -5.21 24.41
CA LYS A 80 -14.62 -3.81 24.14
C LYS A 80 -15.63 -3.08 23.24
N TYR A 81 -16.21 -3.75 22.27
CA TYR A 81 -17.07 -3.14 21.25
C TYR A 81 -18.56 -3.48 21.41
N ALA A 82 -18.93 -4.25 22.44
CA ALA A 82 -20.32 -4.60 22.74
C ALA A 82 -21.13 -3.42 23.33
N PHE A 83 -20.49 -2.32 23.69
CA PHE A 83 -21.11 -1.13 24.26
C PHE A 83 -21.57 -0.14 23.21
N VAL A 84 -22.34 -0.60 22.21
CA VAL A 84 -23.13 0.31 21.40
C VAL A 84 -24.51 0.43 22.07
N LYS A 85 -24.91 1.66 22.34
CA LYS A 85 -26.21 2.03 22.93
C LYS A 85 -27.33 1.21 22.26
N ASP A 86 -28.24 0.68 23.04
CA ASP A 86 -29.44 -0.06 22.64
C ASP A 86 -29.33 -1.57 22.43
N HIS A 87 -28.73 -2.28 23.38
CA HIS A 87 -29.03 -3.68 23.79
C HIS A 87 -29.45 -4.75 22.74
N GLN A 88 -29.48 -4.46 21.45
CA GLN A 88 -29.93 -5.42 20.44
C GLN A 88 -28.79 -6.16 19.73
N ASP A 89 -27.59 -5.58 19.68
CA ASP A 89 -26.44 -6.21 19.03
C ASP A 89 -25.73 -7.14 20.01
N LYS A 90 -25.91 -8.43 19.81
CA LYS A 90 -25.07 -9.40 20.52
C LYS A 90 -23.65 -9.32 19.98
N PRO A 91 -22.64 -9.32 20.89
CA PRO A 91 -21.22 -9.18 20.51
C PRO A 91 -20.68 -10.29 19.58
N ASP A 92 -21.45 -11.33 19.32
CA ASP A 92 -21.08 -12.45 18.46
C ASP A 92 -21.14 -12.15 16.95
N THR A 93 -21.69 -10.99 16.54
CA THR A 93 -21.70 -10.55 15.13
C THR A 93 -20.48 -9.70 14.73
N ILE A 94 -19.72 -9.16 15.69
CA ILE A 94 -18.66 -8.18 15.44
C ILE A 94 -17.40 -8.82 14.85
N ILE A 95 -17.06 -10.04 15.31
CA ILE A 95 -15.82 -10.71 14.90
C ILE A 95 -16.03 -12.21 14.74
N HIS A 96 -15.49 -12.74 13.65
CA HIS A 96 -15.26 -14.15 13.41
C HIS A 96 -13.76 -14.41 13.24
N MET A 97 -13.24 -15.52 13.75
CA MET A 97 -11.81 -15.89 13.63
C MET A 97 -11.71 -17.39 13.37
N GLY A 98 -10.81 -17.75 12.48
CA GLY A 98 -10.40 -19.14 12.29
C GLY A 98 -9.69 -19.68 13.54
N ASP A 99 -10.07 -20.86 13.98
CA ASP A 99 -9.49 -21.52 15.15
C ASP A 99 -8.28 -22.41 14.82
N THR A 100 -8.13 -22.79 13.53
CA THR A 100 -7.00 -23.55 12.99
C THR A 100 -6.44 -22.86 11.73
N HIS A 101 -5.29 -23.33 11.27
CA HIS A 101 -4.71 -22.85 10.01
C HIS A 101 -5.66 -23.08 8.83
N ASP A 102 -6.22 -24.27 8.71
CA ASP A 102 -7.13 -24.64 7.61
C ASP A 102 -8.42 -23.82 7.66
N HIS A 103 -8.97 -23.59 8.86
CA HIS A 103 -10.12 -22.72 9.05
C HIS A 103 -9.80 -21.25 8.64
N SER A 104 -8.62 -20.76 9.02
CA SER A 104 -8.17 -19.41 8.66
C SER A 104 -7.98 -19.27 7.15
N LYS A 105 -7.39 -20.28 6.50
CA LYS A 105 -7.26 -20.34 5.04
C LYS A 105 -8.63 -20.35 4.36
N PHE A 106 -9.53 -21.20 4.82
CA PHE A 106 -10.91 -21.26 4.31
C PHE A 106 -11.61 -19.90 4.38
N ILE A 107 -11.51 -19.20 5.51
CA ILE A 107 -12.06 -17.84 5.65
C ILE A 107 -11.47 -16.89 4.59
N THR A 108 -10.15 -16.93 4.39
CA THR A 108 -9.48 -16.10 3.38
C THR A 108 -10.00 -16.40 1.97
N ASP A 109 -10.09 -17.68 1.61
CA ASP A 109 -10.59 -18.13 0.30
C ASP A 109 -12.06 -17.68 0.07
N VAL A 110 -12.89 -17.73 1.12
CA VAL A 110 -14.28 -17.25 1.07
C VAL A 110 -14.32 -15.73 0.86
N PHE A 111 -13.50 -14.95 1.56
CA PHE A 111 -13.43 -13.50 1.33
C PHE A 111 -13.05 -13.17 -0.11
N GLU A 112 -12.07 -13.86 -0.64
CA GLU A 112 -11.58 -13.63 -2.01
C GLU A 112 -12.59 -14.09 -3.09
N SER A 113 -13.46 -15.06 -2.76
CA SER A 113 -14.48 -15.58 -3.70
C SER A 113 -15.77 -14.76 -3.72
N TYR A 114 -16.18 -14.17 -2.62
CA TYR A 114 -17.47 -13.48 -2.48
C TYR A 114 -17.35 -11.96 -2.38
N GLY A 115 -16.24 -11.46 -1.90
CA GLY A 115 -16.03 -10.04 -1.68
C GLY A 115 -15.25 -9.37 -2.79
N SER A 116 -15.68 -8.21 -3.21
CA SER A 116 -14.83 -7.33 -3.99
C SER A 116 -13.93 -6.56 -3.02
N PRO A 117 -12.60 -6.68 -3.14
CA PRO A 117 -11.72 -5.88 -2.29
C PRO A 117 -12.00 -4.40 -2.51
N THR A 118 -12.27 -3.68 -1.42
CA THR A 118 -12.46 -2.22 -1.46
C THR A 118 -11.11 -1.49 -1.48
N VAL A 119 -10.09 -2.10 -2.06
CA VAL A 119 -8.81 -1.43 -2.26
C VAL A 119 -8.99 -0.41 -3.37
N SER A 120 -9.50 0.75 -2.99
CA SER A 120 -9.59 1.92 -3.87
C SER A 120 -8.27 2.70 -3.92
N LYS A 121 -7.26 2.31 -3.14
CA LYS A 121 -5.98 3.01 -3.04
C LYS A 121 -4.81 2.05 -3.19
N LEU A 122 -3.79 2.51 -3.89
CA LEU A 122 -2.52 1.81 -3.96
C LEU A 122 -1.82 1.90 -2.58
N ASP A 123 -1.42 0.75 -2.04
CA ASP A 123 -0.69 0.68 -0.77
C ASP A 123 0.82 0.93 -1.01
N LEU A 124 1.17 2.18 -1.27
CA LEU A 124 2.56 2.58 -1.51
C LEU A 124 3.49 2.25 -0.32
N PRO A 125 3.10 2.43 0.96
CA PRO A 125 3.90 1.98 2.10
C PRO A 125 4.31 0.52 2.03
N ARG A 126 3.40 -0.37 1.63
CA ARG A 126 3.71 -1.79 1.45
C ARG A 126 4.78 -2.01 0.38
N PHE A 127 4.70 -1.32 -0.75
CA PHE A 127 5.74 -1.41 -1.77
C PHE A 127 7.09 -0.92 -1.24
N LEU A 128 7.13 0.22 -0.56
CA LEU A 128 8.36 0.78 0.02
C LEU A 128 8.96 -0.16 1.07
N SER A 129 8.14 -0.81 1.88
CA SER A 129 8.59 -1.85 2.82
C SER A 129 9.22 -3.06 2.11
N MET A 130 8.72 -3.44 0.93
CA MET A 130 9.31 -4.55 0.15
C MET A 130 10.72 -4.21 -0.36
N ILE A 131 10.99 -2.94 -0.65
CA ILE A 131 12.28 -2.47 -1.20
C ILE A 131 13.20 -1.83 -0.15
N LYS A 132 12.87 -1.91 1.14
CA LYS A 132 13.60 -1.21 2.21
C LYS A 132 15.10 -1.51 2.25
N ASP A 133 15.49 -2.75 1.89
CA ASP A 133 16.88 -3.20 1.90
C ASP A 133 17.61 -2.90 0.57
N ASP A 134 16.92 -2.36 -0.43
CA ASP A 134 17.52 -1.95 -1.70
C ASP A 134 18.09 -0.52 -1.61
N GLU A 135 19.00 -0.21 -2.53
CA GLU A 135 19.54 1.14 -2.70
C GLU A 135 18.60 1.95 -3.62
N TYR A 136 17.72 2.72 -3.00
CA TYR A 136 16.77 3.60 -3.69
C TYR A 136 16.58 4.90 -2.93
N ALA A 137 16.04 5.91 -3.61
CA ALA A 137 15.52 7.11 -2.98
C ALA A 137 14.27 7.61 -3.72
N LEU A 138 13.26 8.00 -2.96
CA LEU A 138 12.16 8.80 -3.48
C LEU A 138 12.64 10.23 -3.74
N THR A 139 12.15 10.83 -4.80
CA THR A 139 12.50 12.20 -5.22
C THR A 139 11.24 13.02 -5.47
N LYS A 140 11.33 14.35 -5.35
CA LYS A 140 10.26 15.31 -5.65
C LYS A 140 9.03 15.22 -4.74
N ILE A 141 9.20 14.73 -3.51
CA ILE A 141 8.08 14.52 -2.57
C ILE A 141 7.61 15.82 -1.92
N ASP A 142 8.49 16.79 -1.74
CA ASP A 142 8.21 18.08 -1.09
C ASP A 142 7.50 19.10 -2.02
N THR A 143 6.85 18.61 -3.04
CA THR A 143 6.06 19.48 -3.92
C THR A 143 4.76 19.89 -3.22
N PRO A 144 4.21 21.11 -3.53
CA PRO A 144 2.94 21.55 -2.97
C PRO A 144 1.74 20.67 -3.37
N TYR A 145 1.99 19.63 -4.15
CA TYR A 145 1.00 18.66 -4.63
C TYR A 145 1.01 17.35 -3.85
N MET A 146 2.01 17.13 -2.97
CA MET A 146 2.02 15.99 -2.06
C MET A 146 1.26 16.34 -0.79
N VAL A 147 0.44 15.39 -0.37
CA VAL A 147 -0.37 15.54 0.86
C VAL A 147 0.44 15.23 2.10
N ASP A 148 -0.01 15.78 3.22
CA ASP A 148 0.46 15.35 4.52
C ASP A 148 0.30 13.85 4.71
N ASN A 149 1.21 13.23 5.46
CA ASN A 149 1.26 11.79 5.69
C ASN A 149 1.55 10.93 4.44
N PHE A 150 2.25 11.47 3.42
CA PHE A 150 2.86 10.63 2.41
C PHE A 150 3.85 9.64 3.08
N PRO A 151 3.95 8.35 2.69
CA PRO A 151 3.27 7.71 1.54
C PRO A 151 1.89 7.09 1.86
N VAL A 152 1.39 7.16 3.10
CA VAL A 152 0.12 6.54 3.52
C VAL A 152 -1.07 7.10 2.74
N ASN A 153 -1.07 8.40 2.50
CA ASN A 153 -2.08 9.08 1.72
C ASN A 153 -1.59 9.42 0.31
N TYR A 154 -1.07 8.40 -0.41
CA TYR A 154 -0.63 8.59 -1.78
C TYR A 154 -1.80 9.08 -2.66
N PRO A 155 -1.71 10.29 -3.26
CA PRO A 155 -2.86 10.90 -3.93
C PRO A 155 -3.13 10.27 -5.30
N VAL A 156 -4.42 10.10 -5.62
CA VAL A 156 -4.86 9.70 -6.95
C VAL A 156 -4.39 10.71 -8.01
N GLY A 157 -3.98 10.22 -9.16
CA GLY A 157 -3.49 11.05 -10.28
C GLY A 157 -2.06 11.55 -10.12
N LYS A 158 -1.33 11.11 -9.09
CA LYS A 158 0.08 11.47 -8.88
C LYS A 158 1.01 10.33 -9.25
N ASP A 159 2.27 10.72 -9.54
CA ASP A 159 3.38 9.82 -9.76
C ASP A 159 4.31 9.78 -8.53
N ALA A 160 4.85 8.60 -8.25
CA ALA A 160 5.96 8.42 -7.31
C ALA A 160 7.23 8.17 -8.13
N ASP A 161 8.15 9.13 -8.08
CA ASP A 161 9.44 9.01 -8.75
C ASP A 161 10.46 8.35 -7.79
N LEU A 162 11.00 7.21 -8.19
CA LEU A 162 12.06 6.51 -7.49
C LEU A 162 13.34 6.51 -8.34
N LEU A 163 14.42 6.93 -7.74
CA LEU A 163 15.76 6.69 -8.26
C LEU A 163 16.32 5.43 -7.60
N VAL A 164 17.01 4.60 -8.37
CA VAL A 164 17.53 3.31 -7.90
C VAL A 164 18.96 3.15 -8.39
N SER A 165 19.86 2.63 -7.55
CA SER A 165 21.19 2.29 -8.00
C SER A 165 21.15 1.16 -9.04
N GLU A 166 22.15 1.10 -9.91
CA GLU A 166 22.28 0.02 -10.91
C GLU A 166 22.26 -1.37 -10.25
N LYS A 167 22.89 -1.49 -9.09
CA LYS A 167 22.98 -2.74 -8.30
C LYS A 167 21.60 -3.23 -7.83
N SER A 168 20.71 -2.33 -7.41
CA SER A 168 19.40 -2.68 -6.87
C SER A 168 18.28 -2.70 -7.92
N PHE A 169 18.53 -2.25 -9.13
CA PHE A 169 17.53 -2.03 -10.16
C PHE A 169 16.66 -3.26 -10.45
N TYR A 170 17.27 -4.42 -10.72
CA TYR A 170 16.50 -5.63 -11.02
C TYR A 170 15.71 -6.15 -9.82
N SER A 171 16.25 -6.02 -8.60
CA SER A 171 15.54 -6.37 -7.37
C SER A 171 14.27 -5.52 -7.21
N VAL A 172 14.42 -4.20 -7.34
CA VAL A 172 13.32 -3.25 -7.17
C VAL A 172 12.24 -3.45 -8.24
N ILE A 173 12.62 -3.65 -9.52
CA ILE A 173 11.66 -3.96 -10.60
C ILE A 173 10.90 -5.24 -10.30
N THR A 174 11.58 -6.32 -9.93
CA THR A 174 10.93 -7.60 -9.62
C THR A 174 9.91 -7.44 -8.49
N LYS A 175 10.27 -6.68 -7.45
CA LYS A 175 9.37 -6.38 -6.34
C LYS A 175 8.20 -5.49 -6.78
N LEU A 176 8.43 -4.49 -7.65
CA LEU A 176 7.35 -3.65 -8.20
C LEU A 176 6.36 -4.47 -9.04
N ILE A 177 6.84 -5.35 -9.91
CA ILE A 177 6.00 -6.23 -10.73
C ILE A 177 5.20 -7.18 -9.81
N THR A 178 5.83 -7.75 -8.80
CA THR A 178 5.16 -8.62 -7.82
C THR A 178 4.09 -7.84 -7.05
N PHE A 179 4.42 -6.63 -6.62
CA PHE A 179 3.49 -5.73 -5.94
C PHE A 179 2.31 -5.35 -6.84
N SER A 180 2.56 -4.95 -8.08
CA SER A 180 1.51 -4.56 -9.02
C SER A 180 0.52 -5.70 -9.27
N ARG A 181 1.01 -6.92 -9.39
CA ARG A 181 0.18 -8.13 -9.57
C ARG A 181 -0.69 -8.49 -8.35
N SER A 182 -0.53 -7.81 -7.22
CA SER A 182 -1.44 -7.95 -6.07
C SER A 182 -2.78 -7.24 -6.26
N TYR A 183 -2.98 -6.50 -7.34
CA TYR A 183 -4.16 -5.68 -7.60
C TYR A 183 -4.90 -6.01 -8.92
N PRO A 184 -5.01 -7.29 -9.35
CA PRO A 184 -5.54 -7.63 -10.67
C PRO A 184 -7.03 -7.28 -10.81
N ASP A 185 -7.76 -7.22 -9.70
CA ASP A 185 -9.20 -6.96 -9.69
C ASP A 185 -9.54 -5.47 -9.54
N VAL A 186 -8.57 -4.65 -9.15
CA VAL A 186 -8.73 -3.23 -8.86
C VAL A 186 -8.25 -2.35 -10.01
N PHE A 187 -7.09 -2.69 -10.57
CA PHE A 187 -6.45 -1.89 -11.60
C PHE A 187 -6.14 -2.68 -12.86
N ASP A 188 -6.29 -2.01 -14.00
CA ASP A 188 -5.62 -2.39 -15.25
C ASP A 188 -4.19 -1.85 -15.19
N ILE A 189 -3.22 -2.74 -15.18
CA ILE A 189 -1.81 -2.40 -14.98
C ILE A 189 -1.10 -2.36 -16.32
N LYS A 190 -0.38 -1.26 -16.57
CA LYS A 190 0.46 -1.08 -17.77
C LYS A 190 1.89 -0.84 -17.36
N GLU A 191 2.76 -1.73 -17.80
CA GLU A 191 4.21 -1.61 -17.68
C GLU A 191 4.74 -0.96 -18.96
N VAL A 192 5.50 0.13 -18.81
CA VAL A 192 6.12 0.87 -19.92
C VAL A 192 7.62 0.91 -19.69
N ALA A 193 8.38 0.27 -20.57
CA ALA A 193 9.83 0.38 -20.54
C ALA A 193 10.24 1.80 -20.91
N GLU A 194 11.16 2.37 -20.16
CA GLU A 194 11.80 3.67 -20.41
C GLU A 194 13.31 3.43 -20.67
N PRO A 195 14.02 4.33 -21.35
CA PRO A 195 15.44 4.12 -21.65
C PRO A 195 16.30 3.81 -20.43
N ASP A 196 16.00 4.46 -19.31
CA ASP A 196 16.78 4.36 -18.08
C ASP A 196 15.97 3.71 -16.95
N GLY A 197 14.86 2.98 -17.25
CA GLY A 197 14.03 2.45 -16.20
C GLY A 197 12.71 1.82 -16.62
N ILE A 198 11.75 1.86 -15.74
CA ILE A 198 10.40 1.35 -15.97
C ILE A 198 9.36 2.26 -15.33
N ARG A 199 8.23 2.36 -15.98
CA ARG A 199 7.03 3.04 -15.48
C ARG A 199 5.89 2.04 -15.35
N VAL A 200 5.29 1.96 -14.18
CA VAL A 200 4.08 1.15 -13.94
C VAL A 200 2.90 2.07 -13.69
N ARG A 201 1.88 1.94 -14.51
CA ARG A 201 0.64 2.71 -14.46
C ARG A 201 -0.51 1.84 -13.99
N PHE A 202 -1.25 2.36 -13.03
CA PHE A 202 -2.43 1.72 -12.45
C PHE A 202 -3.66 2.50 -12.92
N HIS A 203 -4.39 1.94 -13.86
CA HIS A 203 -5.63 2.51 -14.38
C HIS A 203 -6.82 1.88 -13.68
N LYS A 204 -7.85 2.67 -13.41
CA LYS A 204 -9.12 2.15 -12.90
C LYS A 204 -9.66 1.07 -13.83
N LYS A 205 -10.00 -0.09 -13.28
CA LYS A 205 -10.48 -1.23 -14.08
C LYS A 205 -11.91 -1.04 -14.58
N SER A 206 -12.73 -0.30 -13.80
CA SER A 206 -14.13 -0.02 -14.12
C SER A 206 -14.36 1.45 -14.42
N GLY A 207 -15.34 1.74 -15.27
CA GLY A 207 -15.73 3.11 -15.61
C GLY A 207 -14.86 3.71 -16.72
N ASP A 208 -14.34 4.91 -16.49
CA ASP A 208 -13.60 5.72 -17.48
C ASP A 208 -12.16 5.27 -17.74
N ARG A 209 -11.68 4.24 -17.04
CA ARG A 209 -10.30 3.73 -17.10
C ARG A 209 -9.25 4.82 -16.90
N SER A 210 -9.55 5.80 -16.05
CA SER A 210 -8.63 6.88 -15.70
C SER A 210 -7.34 6.35 -15.09
N LEU A 211 -6.25 7.10 -15.27
CA LEU A 211 -4.99 6.83 -14.56
C LEU A 211 -5.16 7.21 -13.09
N GLU A 212 -5.05 6.23 -12.21
CA GLU A 212 -5.19 6.43 -10.76
C GLU A 212 -3.84 6.67 -10.09
N TYR A 213 -2.82 5.86 -10.43
CA TYR A 213 -1.50 5.94 -9.83
C TYR A 213 -0.40 5.62 -10.85
N GLN A 214 0.79 6.14 -10.61
CA GLN A 214 1.96 5.84 -11.40
C GLN A 214 3.19 5.71 -10.51
N ILE A 215 4.01 4.70 -10.74
CA ILE A 215 5.32 4.54 -10.11
C ILE A 215 6.37 4.52 -11.22
N ASP A 216 7.28 5.49 -11.16
CA ASP A 216 8.41 5.62 -12.09
C ASP A 216 9.69 5.20 -11.37
N ILE A 217 10.38 4.20 -11.92
CA ILE A 217 11.69 3.77 -11.45
C ILE A 217 12.73 4.14 -12.51
N THR A 218 13.75 4.86 -12.10
CA THR A 218 14.84 5.28 -12.97
C THR A 218 16.17 4.88 -12.35
N VAL A 219 17.06 4.24 -13.13
CA VAL A 219 18.45 4.00 -12.73
C VAL A 219 19.17 5.33 -12.62
N SER A 220 19.88 5.57 -11.54
CA SER A 220 20.59 6.82 -11.33
C SER A 220 21.84 6.65 -10.48
N SER A 221 22.93 7.22 -10.94
CA SER A 221 24.18 7.37 -10.18
C SER A 221 24.06 8.37 -9.02
N LEU A 222 22.94 9.09 -8.91
CA LEU A 222 22.65 9.97 -7.77
C LEU A 222 22.35 9.20 -6.50
N VAL A 223 22.01 7.91 -6.60
CA VAL A 223 21.70 7.04 -5.45
C VAL A 223 23.00 6.38 -4.97
N ASN A 224 23.47 6.81 -3.82
CA ASN A 224 24.64 6.29 -3.12
C ASN A 224 24.52 6.56 -1.62
N ASP A 225 25.40 5.99 -0.80
CA ASP A 225 25.32 6.09 0.66
C ASP A 225 25.31 7.53 1.18
N ASP A 226 26.02 8.45 0.53
CA ASP A 226 26.12 9.86 0.93
C ASP A 226 24.86 10.67 0.52
N SER A 227 24.05 10.15 -0.38
CA SER A 227 22.90 10.85 -0.95
C SER A 227 21.58 10.53 -0.28
N ILE A 228 21.50 9.44 0.46
CA ILE A 228 20.27 8.87 1.01
C ILE A 228 20.05 9.36 2.45
N ILE A 229 18.83 9.78 2.73
CA ILE A 229 18.32 10.00 4.09
C ILE A 229 17.24 8.95 4.35
N GLU A 230 17.38 8.19 5.43
CA GLU A 230 16.32 7.31 5.91
C GLU A 230 15.29 8.10 6.70
N ASN A 231 14.03 7.98 6.30
CA ASN A 231 12.89 8.58 6.98
C ASN A 231 11.89 7.47 7.36
N ASN A 232 12.01 6.97 8.60
CA ASN A 232 11.20 5.90 9.16
C ASN A 232 11.06 4.67 8.24
N ASP A 233 10.11 4.69 7.31
CA ASP A 233 9.71 3.55 6.48
C ASP A 233 10.16 3.68 5.01
N TYR A 234 10.87 4.75 4.64
CA TYR A 234 11.31 4.97 3.26
C TYR A 234 12.57 5.84 3.19
N LYS A 235 13.20 5.86 2.01
CA LYS A 235 14.45 6.57 1.75
C LYS A 235 14.22 7.75 0.82
N LEU A 236 14.88 8.86 1.10
CA LEU A 236 14.83 10.11 0.33
C LEU A 236 16.23 10.50 -0.14
N LEU A 237 16.32 11.29 -1.21
CA LEU A 237 17.53 12.06 -1.44
C LEU A 237 17.65 13.17 -0.40
N ASN A 238 18.87 13.45 0.05
CA ASN A 238 19.14 14.68 0.80
C ASN A 238 18.96 15.91 -0.09
N ASP A 239 18.83 17.08 0.51
CA ASP A 239 18.52 18.34 -0.20
C ASP A 239 19.52 18.67 -1.31
N GLU A 240 20.81 18.37 -1.12
CA GLU A 240 21.83 18.60 -2.14
C GLU A 240 21.58 17.72 -3.36
N TRP A 241 21.45 16.41 -3.18
CA TRP A 241 21.26 15.47 -4.29
C TRP A 241 19.87 15.61 -4.93
N GLU A 242 18.87 16.03 -4.17
CA GLU A 242 17.56 16.39 -4.70
C GLU A 242 17.65 17.59 -5.67
N CYS A 243 18.53 18.58 -5.42
CA CYS A 243 18.80 19.67 -6.37
C CYS A 243 19.33 19.14 -7.70
N TYR A 244 20.28 18.20 -7.70
CA TYR A 244 20.81 17.61 -8.94
C TYR A 244 19.77 16.76 -9.67
N SER A 245 18.93 16.03 -8.95
CA SER A 245 17.80 15.27 -9.52
C SER A 245 16.84 16.21 -10.26
N ARG A 246 16.51 17.33 -9.63
CA ARG A 246 15.61 18.34 -10.23
C ARG A 246 16.25 19.08 -11.40
N LEU A 247 17.54 19.40 -11.35
CA LEU A 247 18.29 19.96 -12.48
C LEU A 247 18.28 19.00 -13.68
N THR A 248 18.50 17.72 -13.43
CA THR A 248 18.44 16.67 -14.47
C THR A 248 17.03 16.60 -15.08
N SER A 249 16.00 16.68 -14.26
CA SER A 249 14.61 16.73 -14.73
C SER A 249 14.31 17.96 -15.56
N LEU A 250 14.77 19.13 -15.15
CA LEU A 250 14.61 20.40 -15.90
C LEU A 250 15.35 20.38 -17.23
N LYS A 251 16.56 19.82 -17.28
CA LYS A 251 17.31 19.64 -18.52
C LYS A 251 16.53 18.82 -19.54
N LYS A 252 15.84 17.76 -19.09
CA LYS A 252 14.97 16.92 -19.94
C LYS A 252 13.62 17.61 -20.25
N LYS A 253 13.05 18.37 -19.31
CA LYS A 253 11.69 18.97 -19.37
C LYS A 253 11.70 20.42 -18.86
N PRO A 254 12.16 21.41 -19.64
CA PRO A 254 12.36 22.81 -19.19
C PRO A 254 11.07 23.52 -18.71
N HIS A 255 9.90 23.02 -19.10
CA HIS A 255 8.62 23.61 -18.72
C HIS A 255 8.20 23.34 -17.26
N LYS A 256 8.91 22.46 -16.54
CA LYS A 256 8.61 22.13 -15.12
C LYS A 256 9.19 23.18 -14.16
N THR A 257 8.67 24.41 -14.23
CA THR A 257 9.20 25.57 -13.49
C THR A 257 9.21 25.44 -11.98
N HIS A 258 8.32 24.61 -11.38
CA HIS A 258 8.32 24.35 -9.94
C HIS A 258 9.64 23.74 -9.41
N HIS A 259 10.42 23.09 -10.25
CA HIS A 259 11.75 22.61 -9.86
C HIS A 259 12.75 23.78 -9.70
N LEU A 260 12.58 24.88 -10.44
CA LEU A 260 13.45 26.05 -10.33
C LEU A 260 13.35 26.70 -8.96
N ASP A 261 12.15 26.84 -8.43
CA ASP A 261 11.93 27.48 -7.13
C ASP A 261 12.59 26.69 -6.01
N TYR A 262 12.51 25.36 -6.07
CA TYR A 262 13.23 24.50 -5.13
C TYR A 262 14.73 24.72 -5.18
N ILE A 263 15.31 24.76 -6.39
CA ILE A 263 16.74 24.92 -6.60
C ILE A 263 17.21 26.33 -6.21
N ARG A 264 16.42 27.38 -6.52
CA ARG A 264 16.74 28.77 -6.15
C ARG A 264 16.92 28.97 -4.64
N ILE A 265 16.05 28.34 -3.85
CA ILE A 265 16.10 28.43 -2.39
C ILE A 265 17.35 27.72 -1.84
N ARG A 266 17.85 26.70 -2.53
CA ARG A 266 18.93 25.80 -2.10
C ARG A 266 20.20 25.92 -2.94
N LYS A 267 20.38 27.02 -3.67
CA LYS A 267 21.51 27.22 -4.58
C LYS A 267 22.89 27.12 -3.91
N ASP A 268 22.95 27.41 -2.63
CA ASP A 268 24.14 27.31 -1.77
C ASP A 268 24.59 25.87 -1.51
N LEU A 269 23.71 24.89 -1.72
CA LEU A 269 24.04 23.46 -1.62
C LEU A 269 24.67 22.92 -2.92
N ILE A 270 24.69 23.69 -4.01
CA ILE A 270 25.11 23.20 -5.31
C ILE A 270 26.61 23.38 -5.49
N ASP A 271 27.31 22.28 -5.60
CA ASP A 271 28.76 22.20 -5.81
C ASP A 271 29.12 22.18 -7.31
N ASN A 272 30.11 22.99 -7.71
CA ASN A 272 30.52 23.11 -9.09
C ASN A 272 31.23 21.85 -9.64
N GLU A 273 31.94 21.11 -8.81
CA GLU A 273 32.62 19.87 -9.25
C GLU A 273 31.58 18.77 -9.50
N LYS A 274 30.55 18.67 -8.65
CA LYS A 274 29.43 17.74 -8.88
C LYS A 274 28.63 18.14 -10.13
N LEU A 275 28.41 19.43 -10.39
CA LEU A 275 27.79 19.88 -11.65
C LEU A 275 28.59 19.43 -12.88
N LYS A 276 29.93 19.48 -12.82
CA LYS A 276 30.80 19.00 -13.91
C LYS A 276 30.66 17.50 -14.08
N GLN A 277 30.79 16.74 -13.00
CA GLN A 277 30.65 15.27 -13.01
C GLN A 277 29.30 14.81 -13.61
N LEU A 278 28.23 15.52 -13.30
CA LEU A 278 26.87 15.24 -13.80
C LEU A 278 26.55 15.88 -15.15
N ASN A 279 27.54 16.59 -15.75
CA ASN A 279 27.37 17.29 -17.01
C ASN A 279 26.20 18.31 -17.01
N LEU A 280 26.05 19.04 -15.90
CA LEU A 280 24.99 20.00 -15.66
C LEU A 280 25.46 21.47 -15.64
N CYS A 281 26.78 21.74 -15.71
CA CYS A 281 27.35 23.09 -15.57
C CYS A 281 26.76 24.13 -16.53
N ASP A 282 26.76 23.83 -17.83
CA ASP A 282 26.28 24.77 -18.82
C ASP A 282 24.78 25.02 -18.71
N PHE A 283 24.04 23.97 -18.43
CA PHE A 283 22.59 24.06 -18.17
C PHE A 283 22.32 24.92 -16.94
N TYR A 284 23.01 24.68 -15.83
CA TYR A 284 22.86 25.45 -14.59
C TYR A 284 23.18 26.93 -14.83
N LYS A 285 24.31 27.24 -15.51
CA LYS A 285 24.68 28.60 -15.86
C LYS A 285 23.60 29.27 -16.72
N SER A 286 23.08 28.58 -17.74
CA SER A 286 22.04 29.14 -18.62
C SER A 286 20.75 29.48 -17.86
N MET A 287 20.44 28.77 -16.79
CA MET A 287 19.23 28.99 -15.98
C MET A 287 19.39 30.10 -14.94
N PHE A 288 20.61 30.34 -14.42
CA PHE A 288 20.85 31.19 -13.25
C PHE A 288 21.82 32.34 -13.49
N SER A 289 22.47 32.42 -14.67
CA SER A 289 23.37 33.55 -15.02
C SER A 289 22.65 34.77 -15.60
N SER A 290 21.35 34.72 -15.77
CA SER A 290 20.54 35.82 -16.37
C SER A 290 19.80 36.65 -15.30
N GLN A 291 20.22 36.60 -14.05
CA GLN A 291 19.62 37.38 -12.95
C GLN A 291 20.65 38.27 -12.28
#